data_6749a53ec9c6741c5671b27275bf5ae0
#
_entry.id   6749a53ec9c6741c5671b27275bf5ae0
#
_cell.length_a   1.000
_cell.length_b   1.000
_cell.length_c   1.000
_cell.angle_alpha   90.00
_cell.angle_beta   90.00
_cell.angle_gamma   90.00
#
_symmetry.space_group_name_H-M   'P 1'
#
loop_
_entity.id
_entity.type
_entity.pdbx_description
1 polymer ?
#
loop_
_entity_poly.entity_id
_entity_poly.type
_entity_poly.pdbx_seq_one_letter_code
_entity_poly.pdbx_strand_id
1 'polypeptide(L)'
;MENTVKTVEYLGLQCMMITQNDVNYYNVSNWGKQTKNNSRTYAHWFQTKNAQLSIQACKKESGLEEVILDKTTLRREHRGMYVYDNLAILIAIWIDNEFGIRVAKLVNEGIKRELHLKYGNIISENIIQLKQKDDKIDELNKKIDEMMRDNKHIIKQTEKAIEDN
;
A
#
# COMPACT_ATOMS: atom_id res chain seq x y z
N MET A 1 -12.33 11.29 8.08
CA MET A 1 -12.09 10.15 7.16
C MET A 1 -12.82 8.94 7.70
N GLU A 2 -13.68 8.31 6.91
CA GLU A 2 -14.33 7.06 7.33
C GLU A 2 -13.30 5.94 7.34
N ASN A 3 -13.07 5.37 8.52
CA ASN A 3 -12.24 4.19 8.66
C ASN A 3 -12.98 3.00 8.03
N THR A 4 -12.58 2.58 6.85
CA THR A 4 -13.17 1.41 6.21
C THR A 4 -12.64 0.15 6.85
N VAL A 5 -13.52 -0.60 7.53
CA VAL A 5 -13.18 -1.93 8.07
C VAL A 5 -13.27 -2.95 6.94
N LYS A 6 -12.20 -3.71 6.75
CA LYS A 6 -12.13 -4.80 5.78
C LYS A 6 -11.95 -6.12 6.53
N THR A 7 -12.58 -7.19 6.04
CA THR A 7 -12.26 -8.55 6.48
C THR A 7 -11.19 -9.10 5.54
N VAL A 8 -10.07 -9.54 6.10
CA VAL A 8 -9.01 -10.24 5.38
C VAL A 8 -9.02 -11.70 5.77
N GLU A 9 -8.80 -12.57 4.78
CA GLU A 9 -8.81 -14.02 4.98
C GLU A 9 -7.54 -14.63 4.37
N TYR A 10 -6.96 -15.58 5.12
CA TYR A 10 -5.81 -16.37 4.67
C TYR A 10 -5.86 -17.76 5.31
N LEU A 11 -5.94 -18.80 4.50
CA LEU A 11 -5.96 -20.21 4.95
C LEU A 11 -6.98 -20.49 6.08
N GLY A 12 -8.20 -19.95 5.93
CA GLY A 12 -9.27 -20.12 6.91
C GLY A 12 -9.15 -19.25 8.17
N LEU A 13 -8.13 -18.41 8.27
CA LEU A 13 -8.02 -17.38 9.28
C LEU A 13 -8.71 -16.11 8.79
N GLN A 14 -9.73 -15.67 9.52
CA GLN A 14 -10.41 -14.39 9.25
C GLN A 14 -9.98 -13.34 10.26
N CYS A 15 -9.63 -12.15 9.79
CA CYS A 15 -9.28 -11.01 10.62
C CYS A 15 -9.90 -9.74 10.06
N MET A 16 -10.43 -8.90 10.94
CA MET A 16 -10.82 -7.55 10.58
C MET A 16 -9.59 -6.64 10.60
N MET A 17 -9.49 -5.77 9.61
CA MET A 17 -8.40 -4.83 9.42
C MET A 17 -8.95 -3.43 9.17
N ILE A 18 -8.29 -2.42 9.72
CA ILE A 18 -8.51 -1.01 9.41
C ILE A 18 -7.22 -0.46 8.82
N THR A 19 -7.32 0.28 7.73
CA THR A 19 -6.21 1.09 7.22
C THR A 19 -6.42 2.54 7.63
N GLN A 20 -5.45 3.13 8.34
CA GLN A 20 -5.46 4.52 8.77
C GLN A 20 -4.09 5.15 8.46
N ASN A 21 -4.07 6.24 7.66
CA ASN A 21 -2.83 6.89 7.22
C ASN A 21 -1.83 5.92 6.54
N ASP A 22 -2.33 5.08 5.64
CA ASP A 22 -1.56 4.03 4.94
C ASP A 22 -0.94 2.97 5.86
N VAL A 23 -1.41 2.85 7.10
CA VAL A 23 -0.97 1.86 8.08
C VAL A 23 -2.09 0.89 8.37
N ASN A 24 -1.79 -0.40 8.38
CA ASN A 24 -2.74 -1.47 8.66
C ASN A 24 -2.75 -1.84 10.14
N TYR A 25 -3.97 -1.92 10.68
CA TYR A 25 -4.24 -2.34 12.06
C TYR A 25 -5.19 -3.52 12.05
N TYR A 26 -4.87 -4.56 12.80
CA TYR A 26 -5.60 -5.83 12.85
C TYR A 26 -6.36 -5.97 14.16
N ASN A 27 -7.64 -6.38 14.08
CA ASN A 27 -8.49 -6.60 15.25
C ASN A 27 -8.11 -7.89 15.97
N VAL A 28 -7.56 -7.75 17.18
CA VAL A 28 -7.10 -8.88 18.00
C VAL A 28 -8.13 -9.38 19.01
N SER A 29 -9.32 -8.74 19.12
CA SER A 29 -10.28 -8.98 20.20
C SER A 29 -10.82 -10.40 20.26
N ASN A 30 -10.94 -11.08 19.13
CA ASN A 30 -11.53 -12.41 19.04
C ASN A 30 -10.50 -13.53 18.75
N TRP A 31 -9.22 -13.23 18.77
CA TRP A 31 -8.20 -14.20 18.38
C TRP A 31 -8.09 -15.41 19.32
N GLY A 32 -8.24 -15.21 20.62
CA GLY A 32 -8.28 -16.33 21.57
C GLY A 32 -9.36 -17.38 21.25
N LYS A 33 -10.49 -16.94 20.68
CA LYS A 33 -11.58 -17.86 20.28
C LYS A 33 -11.27 -18.66 19.01
N GLN A 34 -10.32 -18.21 18.20
CA GLN A 34 -9.89 -18.87 16.96
C GLN A 34 -8.78 -19.89 17.18
N THR A 35 -8.30 -20.02 18.42
CA THR A 35 -7.25 -20.94 18.81
C THR A 35 -7.81 -22.01 19.77
N LYS A 36 -7.07 -23.09 19.96
CA LYS A 36 -7.38 -24.08 21.00
C LYS A 36 -7.15 -23.55 22.41
N ASN A 37 -6.51 -22.40 22.56
CA ASN A 37 -6.11 -21.80 23.83
C ASN A 37 -7.00 -20.59 24.18
N ASN A 38 -8.27 -20.86 24.50
CA ASN A 38 -9.26 -19.83 24.85
C ASN A 38 -8.91 -19.03 26.13
N SER A 39 -7.95 -19.48 26.94
CA SER A 39 -7.53 -18.79 28.16
C SER A 39 -6.60 -17.60 27.89
N ARG A 40 -5.91 -17.59 26.76
CA ARG A 40 -5.01 -16.49 26.38
C ARG A 40 -5.74 -15.51 25.46
N THR A 41 -5.89 -14.26 25.94
CA THR A 41 -6.51 -13.18 25.19
C THR A 41 -5.55 -12.00 25.04
N TYR A 42 -5.81 -11.12 24.09
CA TYR A 42 -5.04 -9.89 23.96
C TYR A 42 -5.00 -9.06 25.25
N ALA A 43 -6.07 -9.04 26.03
CA ALA A 43 -6.13 -8.32 27.30
C ALA A 43 -5.10 -8.87 28.33
N HIS A 44 -4.95 -10.18 28.40
CA HIS A 44 -3.90 -10.79 29.23
C HIS A 44 -2.49 -10.46 28.71
N TRP A 45 -2.31 -10.43 27.37
CA TRP A 45 -1.03 -10.04 26.81
C TRP A 45 -0.63 -8.63 27.22
N PHE A 46 -1.56 -7.64 27.14
CA PHE A 46 -1.30 -6.26 27.53
C PHE A 46 -0.88 -6.09 29.00
N GLN A 47 -1.22 -7.04 29.87
CA GLN A 47 -0.80 -7.05 31.28
C GLN A 47 0.62 -7.58 31.49
N THR A 48 1.25 -8.12 30.46
CA THR A 48 2.61 -8.66 30.57
C THR A 48 3.67 -7.55 30.49
N LYS A 49 4.79 -7.75 31.18
CA LYS A 49 5.95 -6.83 31.10
C LYS A 49 6.48 -6.73 29.68
N ASN A 50 6.47 -7.83 28.92
CA ASN A 50 6.93 -7.86 27.54
C ASN A 50 6.03 -7.06 26.61
N ALA A 51 4.75 -6.94 26.89
CA ALA A 51 3.84 -6.13 26.08
C ALA A 51 4.27 -4.66 26.04
N GLN A 52 4.60 -4.09 27.19
CA GLN A 52 5.05 -2.69 27.28
C GLN A 52 6.33 -2.45 26.47
N LEU A 53 7.30 -3.38 26.59
CA LEU A 53 8.54 -3.31 25.82
C LEU A 53 8.27 -3.42 24.32
N SER A 54 7.40 -4.34 23.91
CA SER A 54 7.03 -4.54 22.50
C SER A 54 6.32 -3.31 21.92
N ILE A 55 5.42 -2.70 22.67
CA ILE A 55 4.71 -1.47 22.25
C ILE A 55 5.71 -0.33 22.05
N GLN A 56 6.64 -0.14 22.97
CA GLN A 56 7.69 0.89 22.86
C GLN A 56 8.62 0.62 21.67
N ALA A 57 9.04 -0.63 21.48
CA ALA A 57 9.86 -1.02 20.35
C ALA A 57 9.15 -0.78 19.01
N CYS A 58 7.86 -1.17 18.89
CA CYS A 58 7.07 -0.93 17.69
C CYS A 58 6.89 0.56 17.38
N LYS A 59 6.63 1.40 18.38
CA LYS A 59 6.55 2.85 18.21
C LYS A 59 7.87 3.43 17.68
N LYS A 60 8.98 3.01 18.25
CA LYS A 60 10.32 3.48 17.88
C LYS A 60 10.67 3.07 16.44
N GLU A 61 10.44 1.81 16.08
CA GLU A 61 10.81 1.27 14.77
C GLU A 61 9.89 1.77 13.64
N SER A 62 8.59 1.92 13.91
CA SER A 62 7.62 2.37 12.91
C SER A 62 7.53 3.91 12.79
N GLY A 63 7.97 4.65 13.80
CA GLY A 63 7.75 6.10 13.89
C GLY A 63 6.29 6.49 14.16
N LEU A 64 5.42 5.52 14.46
CA LEU A 64 4.00 5.77 14.72
C LEU A 64 3.78 6.21 16.17
N GLU A 65 2.97 7.25 16.35
CA GLU A 65 2.53 7.66 17.69
C GLU A 65 1.56 6.64 18.29
N GLU A 66 0.64 6.14 17.47
CA GLU A 66 -0.39 5.18 17.85
C GLU A 66 -0.16 3.83 17.15
N VAL A 67 0.20 2.81 17.90
CA VAL A 67 0.33 1.42 17.43
C VAL A 67 -0.83 0.53 17.91
N ILE A 68 -1.77 1.12 18.66
CA ILE A 68 -2.97 0.49 19.21
C ILE A 68 -4.13 1.46 19.04
N LEU A 69 -5.23 1.00 18.44
CA LEU A 69 -6.45 1.75 18.26
C LEU A 69 -7.60 1.06 19.00
N ASP A 70 -8.17 1.73 19.99
CA ASP A 70 -9.42 1.30 20.61
C ASP A 70 -10.60 1.77 19.76
N LYS A 71 -11.30 0.86 19.11
CA LYS A 71 -12.45 1.11 18.24
C LYS A 71 -13.74 0.53 18.83
N THR A 72 -13.95 0.72 20.14
CA THR A 72 -15.16 0.28 20.85
C THR A 72 -16.41 1.03 20.44
N THR A 73 -16.28 2.21 19.85
CA THR A 73 -17.38 3.05 19.35
C THR A 73 -17.93 2.65 17.99
N LEU A 74 -17.26 1.75 17.26
CA LEU A 74 -17.72 1.26 15.97
C LEU A 74 -18.99 0.39 16.12
N ARG A 75 -19.60 0.03 14.97
CA ARG A 75 -20.72 -0.94 14.94
C ARG A 75 -20.31 -2.23 15.63
N ARG A 76 -21.27 -2.95 16.23
CA ARG A 76 -21.03 -4.13 17.06
C ARG A 76 -20.11 -5.17 16.39
N GLU A 77 -20.30 -5.41 15.10
CA GLU A 77 -19.51 -6.36 14.31
C GLU A 77 -18.05 -5.93 14.11
N HIS A 78 -17.76 -4.62 14.19
CA HIS A 78 -16.45 -4.05 13.91
C HIS A 78 -15.72 -3.56 15.16
N ARG A 79 -16.37 -3.65 16.33
CA ARG A 79 -15.77 -3.22 17.60
C ARG A 79 -14.56 -4.05 17.95
N GLY A 80 -13.59 -3.40 18.60
CA GLY A 80 -12.48 -4.11 19.21
C GLY A 80 -11.20 -3.30 19.27
N MET A 81 -10.18 -4.02 19.72
CA MET A 81 -8.83 -3.52 19.80
C MET A 81 -8.11 -3.84 18.50
N TYR A 82 -7.66 -2.81 17.80
CA TYR A 82 -6.89 -2.91 16.58
C TYR A 82 -5.44 -2.57 16.88
N VAL A 83 -4.52 -3.38 16.42
CA VAL A 83 -3.09 -3.18 16.68
C VAL A 83 -2.31 -3.20 15.39
N TYR A 84 -1.21 -2.44 15.37
CA TYR A 84 -0.26 -2.39 14.27
C TYR A 84 0.26 -3.80 13.93
N ASP A 85 0.59 -4.04 12.68
CA ASP A 85 0.91 -5.35 12.10
C ASP A 85 1.95 -6.16 12.90
N ASN A 86 3.07 -5.55 13.28
CA ASN A 86 4.10 -6.23 14.08
C ASN A 86 3.60 -6.61 15.48
N LEU A 87 2.79 -5.76 16.11
CA LEU A 87 2.16 -6.11 17.40
C LEU A 87 1.13 -7.22 17.24
N ALA A 88 0.38 -7.23 16.14
CA ALA A 88 -0.54 -8.30 15.81
C ALA A 88 0.15 -9.66 15.76
N ILE A 89 1.30 -9.74 15.09
CA ILE A 89 2.11 -10.96 15.02
C ILE A 89 2.57 -11.39 16.41
N LEU A 90 3.11 -10.48 17.22
CA LEU A 90 3.60 -10.78 18.56
C LEU A 90 2.50 -11.28 19.50
N ILE A 91 1.32 -10.66 19.47
CA ILE A 91 0.14 -11.09 20.23
C ILE A 91 -0.31 -12.48 19.79
N ALA A 92 -0.37 -12.71 18.48
CA ALA A 92 -0.78 -14.01 17.93
C ALA A 92 0.18 -15.14 18.34
N ILE A 93 1.49 -14.92 18.27
CA ILE A 93 2.50 -15.88 18.73
C ILE A 93 2.36 -16.16 20.24
N TRP A 94 2.11 -15.13 21.04
CA TRP A 94 1.91 -15.30 22.47
C TRP A 94 0.65 -16.10 22.81
N ILE A 95 -0.43 -15.93 22.03
CA ILE A 95 -1.66 -16.73 22.19
C ILE A 95 -1.39 -18.19 21.83
N ASP A 96 -0.87 -18.43 20.64
CA ASP A 96 -0.57 -19.76 20.09
C ASP A 96 0.45 -19.64 18.95
N ASN A 97 1.51 -20.46 18.99
CA ASN A 97 2.60 -20.38 18.03
C ASN A 97 2.15 -20.69 16.58
N GLU A 98 1.31 -21.68 16.38
CA GLU A 98 0.82 -22.05 15.05
C GLU A 98 -0.09 -20.97 14.49
N PHE A 99 -0.97 -20.42 15.34
CA PHE A 99 -1.81 -19.29 15.01
C PHE A 99 -0.95 -18.06 14.64
N GLY A 100 0.10 -17.78 15.41
CA GLY A 100 1.04 -16.68 15.16
C GLY A 100 1.72 -16.78 13.81
N ILE A 101 2.14 -17.98 13.39
CA ILE A 101 2.72 -18.22 12.06
C ILE A 101 1.69 -17.91 10.96
N ARG A 102 0.44 -18.29 11.14
CA ARG A 102 -0.63 -18.00 10.16
C ARG A 102 -0.92 -16.50 10.07
N VAL A 103 -0.96 -15.81 11.22
CA VAL A 103 -1.13 -14.35 11.27
C VAL A 103 0.04 -13.65 10.58
N ALA A 104 1.27 -14.06 10.84
CA ALA A 104 2.46 -13.48 10.18
C ALA A 104 2.38 -13.62 8.65
N LYS A 105 1.94 -14.75 8.14
CA LYS A 105 1.71 -14.95 6.69
C LYS A 105 0.61 -14.04 6.15
N LEU A 106 -0.52 -13.93 6.87
CA LEU A 106 -1.63 -13.05 6.49
C LEU A 106 -1.19 -11.60 6.38
N VAL A 107 -0.45 -11.09 7.38
CA VAL A 107 0.09 -9.72 7.41
C VAL A 107 1.04 -9.50 6.23
N ASN A 108 2.00 -10.42 6.02
CA ASN A 108 2.97 -10.31 4.93
C ASN A 108 2.31 -10.33 3.55
N GLU A 109 1.30 -11.18 3.32
CA GLU A 109 0.56 -11.20 2.07
C GLU A 109 -0.26 -9.92 1.86
N GLY A 110 -0.80 -9.33 2.93
CA GLY A 110 -1.45 -8.02 2.89
C GLY A 110 -0.50 -6.93 2.41
N ILE A 111 0.68 -6.84 2.99
CA ILE A 111 1.73 -5.89 2.60
C ILE A 111 2.14 -6.07 1.13
N LYS A 112 2.38 -7.31 0.69
CA LYS A 112 2.73 -7.60 -0.70
C LYS A 112 1.65 -7.13 -1.68
N ARG A 113 0.37 -7.41 -1.39
CA ARG A 113 -0.75 -6.96 -2.25
C ARG A 113 -0.82 -5.45 -2.37
N GLU A 114 -0.65 -4.72 -1.28
CA GLU A 114 -0.64 -3.26 -1.29
C GLU A 114 0.51 -2.70 -2.11
N LEU A 115 1.71 -3.25 -1.95
CA LEU A 115 2.87 -2.90 -2.76
C LEU A 115 2.60 -3.15 -4.25
N HIS A 116 2.06 -4.31 -4.62
CA HIS A 116 1.73 -4.63 -6.01
C HIS A 116 0.71 -3.65 -6.60
N LEU A 117 -0.34 -3.28 -5.85
CA LEU A 117 -1.32 -2.30 -6.30
C LEU A 117 -0.69 -0.91 -6.48
N LYS A 118 0.10 -0.46 -5.52
CA LYS A 118 0.76 0.85 -5.57
C LYS A 118 1.76 0.95 -6.73
N TYR A 119 2.63 -0.04 -6.89
CA TYR A 119 3.60 -0.05 -7.98
C TYR A 119 2.93 -0.29 -9.34
N GLY A 120 1.90 -1.12 -9.42
CA GLY A 120 1.13 -1.34 -10.64
C GLY A 120 0.50 -0.06 -11.17
N ASN A 121 -0.08 0.75 -10.30
CA ASN A 121 -0.65 2.06 -10.66
C ASN A 121 0.43 3.03 -11.15
N ILE A 122 1.57 3.14 -10.43
CA ILE A 122 2.69 4.01 -10.83
C ILE A 122 3.24 3.60 -12.20
N ILE A 123 3.41 2.30 -12.45
CA ILE A 123 3.90 1.78 -13.74
C ILE A 123 2.90 2.12 -14.85
N SER A 124 1.60 1.93 -14.62
CA SER A 124 0.55 2.23 -15.60
C SER A 124 0.51 3.72 -15.95
N GLU A 125 0.61 4.60 -14.97
CA GLU A 125 0.66 6.05 -15.18
C GLU A 125 1.91 6.46 -15.98
N ASN A 126 3.06 5.89 -15.65
CA ASN A 126 4.30 6.16 -16.37
C ASN A 126 4.25 5.69 -17.84
N ILE A 127 3.65 4.52 -18.11
CA ILE A 127 3.46 4.02 -19.47
C ILE A 127 2.58 4.98 -20.28
N ILE A 128 1.49 5.48 -19.70
CA ILE A 128 0.59 6.46 -20.35
C ILE A 128 1.36 7.75 -20.69
N GLN A 129 2.15 8.27 -19.74
CA GLN A 129 2.94 9.48 -19.95
C GLN A 129 4.02 9.30 -21.03
N LEU A 130 4.69 8.15 -21.05
CA LEU A 130 5.66 7.84 -22.11
C LEU A 130 5.01 7.81 -23.48
N LYS A 131 3.87 7.14 -23.63
CA LYS A 131 3.13 7.10 -24.89
C LYS A 131 2.72 8.50 -25.38
N GLN A 132 2.25 9.37 -24.46
CA GLN A 132 1.92 10.77 -24.82
C GLN A 132 3.15 11.55 -25.31
N LYS A 133 4.33 11.29 -24.72
CA LYS A 133 5.60 11.90 -25.16
C LYS A 133 6.02 11.39 -26.54
N ASP A 134 5.88 10.10 -26.79
CA ASP A 134 6.20 9.51 -28.09
C ASP A 134 5.29 10.08 -29.20
N ASP A 135 3.97 10.16 -28.95
CA ASP A 135 3.03 10.79 -29.89
C ASP A 135 3.41 12.26 -30.19
N LYS A 136 3.88 13.00 -29.17
CA LYS A 136 4.36 14.39 -29.34
C LYS A 136 5.65 14.49 -30.14
N ILE A 137 6.57 13.56 -29.93
CA ILE A 137 7.81 13.48 -30.70
C ILE A 137 7.50 13.23 -32.19
N ASP A 138 6.57 12.33 -32.47
CA ASP A 138 6.15 12.04 -33.84
C ASP A 138 5.49 13.25 -34.52
N GLU A 139 4.65 14.00 -33.79
CA GLU A 139 4.06 15.25 -34.28
C GLU A 139 5.14 16.31 -34.59
N LEU A 140 6.13 16.46 -33.70
CA LEU A 140 7.23 17.40 -33.91
C LEU A 140 8.12 17.00 -35.08
N ASN A 141 8.42 15.73 -35.24
CA ASN A 141 9.19 15.23 -36.37
C ASN A 141 8.49 15.53 -37.73
N LYS A 142 7.15 15.34 -37.79
CA LYS A 142 6.38 15.70 -38.98
C LYS A 142 6.49 17.20 -39.30
N LYS A 143 6.40 18.06 -38.30
CA LYS A 143 6.57 19.52 -38.47
C LYS A 143 7.97 19.89 -38.96
N ILE A 144 8.99 19.23 -38.42
CA ILE A 144 10.38 19.42 -38.87
C ILE A 144 10.53 19.04 -40.35
N ASP A 145 9.98 17.92 -40.76
CA ASP A 145 10.02 17.45 -42.14
C ASP A 145 9.29 18.42 -43.09
N GLU A 146 8.16 18.98 -42.69
CA GLU A 146 7.44 20.00 -43.44
C GLU A 146 8.28 21.30 -43.56
N MET A 147 8.83 21.80 -42.49
CA MET A 147 9.69 22.99 -42.49
C MET A 147 10.97 22.78 -43.34
N MET A 148 11.56 21.59 -43.34
CA MET A 148 12.70 21.25 -44.20
C MET A 148 12.33 21.27 -45.67
N ARG A 149 11.16 20.77 -46.06
CA ARG A 149 10.64 20.85 -47.44
C ARG A 149 10.42 22.27 -47.90
N ASP A 150 9.79 23.08 -47.06
CA ASP A 150 9.53 24.48 -47.35
C ASP A 150 10.83 25.29 -47.52
N ASN A 151 11.79 25.09 -46.62
CA ASN A 151 13.11 25.73 -46.72
C ASN A 151 13.84 25.34 -48.02
N LYS A 152 13.78 24.07 -48.40
CA LYS A 152 14.39 23.62 -49.66
C LYS A 152 13.73 24.27 -50.89
N HIS A 153 12.42 24.50 -50.85
CA HIS A 153 11.69 25.20 -51.88
C HIS A 153 12.10 26.66 -51.96
N ILE A 154 12.21 27.37 -50.84
CA ILE A 154 12.64 28.76 -50.75
C ILE A 154 14.07 28.89 -51.30
N ILE A 155 15.00 28.02 -50.90
CA ILE A 155 16.39 28.04 -51.39
C ILE A 155 16.42 27.95 -52.91
N LYS A 156 15.70 26.98 -53.52
CA LYS A 156 15.61 26.86 -54.96
C LYS A 156 15.05 28.06 -55.68
N GLN A 157 14.03 28.70 -55.11
CA GLN A 157 13.47 29.94 -55.66
C GLN A 157 14.46 31.09 -55.60
N THR A 158 15.22 31.21 -54.51
CA THR A 158 16.22 32.26 -54.32
C THR A 158 17.39 32.06 -55.29
N GLU A 159 17.88 30.82 -55.44
CA GLU A 159 18.95 30.49 -56.41
C GLU A 159 18.53 30.86 -57.84
N LYS A 160 17.32 30.50 -58.26
CA LYS A 160 16.79 30.88 -59.56
C LYS A 160 16.68 32.36 -59.79
N ALA A 161 16.22 33.12 -58.79
CA ALA A 161 16.11 34.58 -58.87
C ALA A 161 17.48 35.27 -58.96
N ILE A 162 18.56 34.65 -58.49
CA ILE A 162 19.93 35.15 -58.58
C ILE A 162 20.50 34.86 -59.99
N GLU A 163 20.18 33.72 -60.58
CA GLU A 163 20.63 33.35 -61.94
C GLU A 163 19.97 34.18 -63.06
N ASP A 164 18.73 34.65 -62.81
CA ASP A 164 17.93 35.42 -63.79
C ASP A 164 18.25 36.93 -63.78
N ASN A 165 19.18 37.42 -62.92
CA ASN A 165 19.66 38.82 -62.85
C ASN A 165 21.11 38.98 -63.33
#